data_42218234c9d21308bd3b1a47daddcc63
#
_entry.id   42218234c9d21308bd3b1a47daddcc63
#
_cell.length_a   1.000
_cell.length_b   1.000
_cell.length_c   1.000
_cell.angle_alpha   90.00
_cell.angle_beta   90.00
_cell.angle_gamma   90.00
#
_symmetry.space_group_name_H-M   'P 1'
#
loop_
_entity.id
_entity.type
_entity.pdbx_description
1 polymer ?
#
loop_
_entity_poly.entity_id
_entity_poly.type
_entity_poly.pdbx_seq_one_letter_code
_entity_poly.pdbx_strand_id
1 'polypeptide(L)'
;LPNGLHARPAWELKEQCSQWQSEVIFINHRQNARADAKSSLALIGTGTLFNDSCSLSITGRDEEQARRALEEYLQHRFIDSDSVQPTPAELAAHPLPRSLIRLNPDLLYGSVLAGGVGAGTLTLWQSDNLESYRAIAASAEDNTRLEHSLATLAEQLNQQLRERDGESKTILSAHLSLIQDDEFAGNIRRLMLEQHLGLGAAIIANMELVCDKLSASGSDYLRERVSDIRDISEQLLHITWPERRPRNALVLNKPTILVAEDLTPSQFLSLDLQ
;
A
#
# COMPACT_ATOMS: atom_id res chain seq x y z
N LEU A 1 -18.96 4.89 -3.53
CA LEU A 1 -17.56 5.30 -3.41
C LEU A 1 -17.03 5.61 -4.82
N PRO A 2 -16.69 6.87 -5.14
CA PRO A 2 -16.23 7.27 -6.48
C PRO A 2 -14.99 6.52 -6.96
N ASN A 3 -14.06 6.23 -6.04
CA ASN A 3 -12.80 5.54 -6.34
C ASN A 3 -12.84 4.01 -6.06
N GLY A 4 -14.02 3.47 -5.76
CA GLY A 4 -14.18 2.07 -5.38
C GLY A 4 -13.76 1.77 -3.94
N LEU A 5 -13.68 0.48 -3.57
CA LEU A 5 -13.31 0.03 -2.23
C LEU A 5 -11.79 -0.10 -2.12
N HIS A 6 -11.13 1.00 -1.82
CA HIS A 6 -9.68 1.09 -1.64
C HIS A 6 -9.27 1.06 -0.16
N ALA A 7 -7.98 1.21 0.14
CA ALA A 7 -7.41 1.02 1.47
C ALA A 7 -8.13 1.79 2.60
N ARG A 8 -8.47 3.08 2.38
CA ARG A 8 -9.13 3.91 3.41
C ARG A 8 -10.55 3.45 3.70
N PRO A 9 -11.49 3.40 2.74
CA PRO A 9 -12.84 2.90 3.02
C PRO A 9 -12.85 1.41 3.41
N ALA A 10 -11.92 0.60 2.92
CA ALA A 10 -11.79 -0.78 3.36
C ALA A 10 -11.38 -0.88 4.82
N TRP A 11 -10.43 -0.05 5.27
CA TRP A 11 -10.05 0.04 6.67
C TRP A 11 -11.23 0.52 7.55
N GLU A 12 -11.93 1.57 7.14
CA GLU A 12 -13.08 2.09 7.89
C GLU A 12 -14.20 1.05 8.00
N LEU A 13 -14.49 0.32 6.91
CA LEU A 13 -15.48 -0.77 6.92
C LEU A 13 -15.04 -1.91 7.84
N LYS A 14 -13.77 -2.32 7.76
CA LYS A 14 -13.18 -3.32 8.65
C LYS A 14 -13.34 -2.93 10.11
N GLU A 15 -13.03 -1.69 10.48
CA GLU A 15 -13.18 -1.20 11.86
C GLU A 15 -14.63 -1.29 12.36
N GLN A 16 -15.60 -0.98 11.50
CA GLN A 16 -17.02 -1.10 11.84
C GLN A 16 -17.46 -2.57 11.98
N CYS A 17 -16.98 -3.45 11.10
CA CYS A 17 -17.29 -4.87 11.15
C CYS A 17 -16.61 -5.58 12.32
N SER A 18 -15.42 -5.16 12.71
CA SER A 18 -14.64 -5.77 13.80
C SER A 18 -15.21 -5.54 15.19
N GLN A 19 -16.17 -4.60 15.35
CA GLN A 19 -16.87 -4.38 16.62
C GLN A 19 -17.84 -5.52 16.99
N TRP A 20 -18.18 -6.38 16.04
CA TRP A 20 -19.19 -7.42 16.19
C TRP A 20 -18.56 -8.81 16.30
N GLN A 21 -19.21 -9.69 17.06
CA GLN A 21 -18.77 -11.10 17.17
C GLN A 21 -19.17 -11.91 15.93
N SER A 22 -20.27 -11.53 15.27
CA SER A 22 -20.78 -12.19 14.07
C SER A 22 -19.74 -12.17 12.96
N GLU A 23 -19.72 -13.22 12.15
CA GLU A 23 -19.02 -13.26 10.87
C GLU A 23 -19.68 -12.27 9.91
N VAL A 24 -18.89 -11.45 9.22
CA VAL A 24 -19.37 -10.47 8.25
C VAL A 24 -18.61 -10.69 6.95
N ILE A 25 -19.32 -11.17 5.93
CA ILE A 25 -18.77 -11.43 4.61
C ILE A 25 -19.22 -10.34 3.64
N PHE A 26 -18.27 -9.66 3.03
CA PHE A 26 -18.49 -8.74 1.92
C PHE A 26 -18.55 -9.51 0.60
N ILE A 27 -19.53 -9.18 -0.25
CA ILE A 27 -19.74 -9.84 -1.54
C ILE A 27 -19.81 -8.77 -2.63
N ASN A 28 -18.88 -8.83 -3.59
CA ASN A 28 -18.95 -8.07 -4.83
C ASN A 28 -19.62 -8.94 -5.89
N HIS A 29 -20.82 -8.56 -6.31
CA HIS A 29 -21.62 -9.35 -7.28
C HIS A 29 -21.08 -9.29 -8.71
N ARG A 30 -20.41 -8.19 -9.09
CA ARG A 30 -19.81 -8.07 -10.43
C ARG A 30 -18.65 -9.05 -10.60
N GLN A 31 -17.77 -9.13 -9.63
CA GLN A 31 -16.59 -10.00 -9.66
C GLN A 31 -16.88 -11.41 -9.12
N ASN A 32 -18.06 -11.64 -8.55
CA ASN A 32 -18.39 -12.86 -7.78
C ASN A 32 -17.33 -13.14 -6.70
N ALA A 33 -16.77 -12.07 -6.13
CA ALA A 33 -15.73 -12.12 -5.11
C ALA A 33 -16.34 -12.00 -3.72
N ARG A 34 -15.80 -12.79 -2.78
CA ARG A 34 -16.21 -12.79 -1.36
C ARG A 34 -14.99 -12.52 -0.50
N ALA A 35 -15.17 -11.72 0.54
CA ALA A 35 -14.08 -11.35 1.46
C ALA A 35 -14.61 -11.29 2.90
N ASP A 36 -13.78 -11.65 3.86
CA ASP A 36 -14.03 -11.31 5.25
C ASP A 36 -14.00 -9.78 5.40
N ALA A 37 -15.13 -9.20 5.81
CA ALA A 37 -15.24 -7.76 5.99
C ALA A 37 -14.42 -7.23 7.19
N LYS A 38 -13.82 -8.12 7.97
CA LYS A 38 -12.88 -7.80 9.06
C LYS A 38 -11.42 -7.78 8.61
N SER A 39 -11.15 -8.06 7.33
CA SER A 39 -9.83 -7.93 6.69
C SER A 39 -9.87 -6.83 5.64
N SER A 40 -9.09 -5.77 5.85
CA SER A 40 -8.96 -4.69 4.85
C SER A 40 -8.29 -5.17 3.57
N LEU A 41 -7.33 -6.10 3.68
CA LEU A 41 -6.66 -6.68 2.52
C LEU A 41 -7.61 -7.55 1.69
N ALA A 42 -8.44 -8.39 2.35
CA ALA A 42 -9.46 -9.19 1.68
C ALA A 42 -10.49 -8.30 0.97
N LEU A 43 -10.95 -7.23 1.63
CA LEU A 43 -11.88 -6.25 1.06
C LEU A 43 -11.32 -5.60 -0.20
N ILE A 44 -10.07 -5.10 -0.16
CA ILE A 44 -9.39 -4.52 -1.33
C ILE A 44 -9.25 -5.58 -2.43
N GLY A 45 -8.91 -6.81 -2.06
CA GLY A 45 -8.77 -7.95 -2.98
C GLY A 45 -10.04 -8.32 -3.75
N THR A 46 -11.23 -7.81 -3.36
CA THR A 46 -12.48 -8.00 -4.12
C THR A 46 -12.53 -7.21 -5.42
N GLY A 47 -11.62 -6.27 -5.64
CA GLY A 47 -11.57 -5.43 -6.83
C GLY A 47 -12.86 -4.63 -7.07
N THR A 48 -13.48 -4.14 -5.99
CA THR A 48 -14.75 -3.39 -6.03
C THR A 48 -14.55 -2.00 -6.60
N LEU A 49 -15.23 -1.71 -7.70
CA LEU A 49 -15.20 -0.44 -8.42
C LEU A 49 -16.44 0.42 -8.14
N PHE A 50 -16.41 1.65 -8.65
CA PHE A 50 -17.58 2.54 -8.63
C PHE A 50 -18.78 1.88 -9.31
N ASN A 51 -19.95 2.01 -8.69
CA ASN A 51 -21.22 1.40 -9.14
C ASN A 51 -21.29 -0.14 -9.11
N ASP A 52 -20.33 -0.84 -8.53
CA ASP A 52 -20.49 -2.26 -8.28
C ASP A 52 -21.62 -2.54 -7.28
N SER A 53 -22.45 -3.51 -7.60
CA SER A 53 -23.44 -4.02 -6.66
C SER A 53 -22.77 -4.91 -5.62
N CYS A 54 -22.88 -4.53 -4.35
CA CYS A 54 -22.27 -5.23 -3.24
C CYS A 54 -23.28 -5.53 -2.14
N SER A 55 -23.00 -6.55 -1.33
CA SER A 55 -23.79 -6.87 -0.15
C SER A 55 -22.92 -7.35 1.02
N LEU A 56 -23.45 -7.22 2.24
CA LEU A 56 -22.88 -7.83 3.42
C LEU A 56 -23.76 -9.02 3.86
N SER A 57 -23.14 -10.17 4.12
CA SER A 57 -23.77 -11.33 4.75
C SER A 57 -23.27 -11.39 6.19
N ILE A 58 -24.17 -11.35 7.15
CA ILE A 58 -23.87 -11.31 8.58
C ILE A 58 -24.46 -12.56 9.22
N THR A 59 -23.65 -13.30 9.97
CA THR A 59 -24.09 -14.55 10.62
C THR A 59 -23.45 -14.65 11.99
N GLY A 60 -24.27 -14.80 13.06
CA GLY A 60 -23.77 -14.95 14.41
C GLY A 60 -24.75 -14.54 15.49
N ARG A 61 -24.28 -14.46 16.73
CA ARG A 61 -25.12 -14.19 17.90
C ARG A 61 -25.67 -12.77 17.95
N ASP A 62 -24.94 -11.81 17.45
CA ASP A 62 -25.26 -10.38 17.43
C ASP A 62 -25.60 -9.86 16.02
N GLU A 63 -25.98 -10.75 15.10
CA GLU A 63 -26.21 -10.45 13.68
C GLU A 63 -27.27 -9.36 13.45
N GLU A 64 -28.36 -9.35 14.21
CA GLU A 64 -29.42 -8.36 14.04
C GLU A 64 -28.98 -6.96 14.51
N GLN A 65 -28.15 -6.88 15.55
CA GLN A 65 -27.57 -5.62 16.03
C GLN A 65 -26.49 -5.11 15.07
N ALA A 66 -25.62 -6.02 14.62
CA ALA A 66 -24.59 -5.73 13.62
C ALA A 66 -25.23 -5.22 12.33
N ARG A 67 -26.29 -5.89 11.84
CA ARG A 67 -27.01 -5.50 10.64
C ARG A 67 -27.51 -4.06 10.70
N ARG A 68 -28.19 -3.69 11.79
CA ARG A 68 -28.74 -2.35 11.97
C ARG A 68 -27.65 -1.27 12.01
N ALA A 69 -26.59 -1.51 12.76
CA ALA A 69 -25.50 -0.57 12.90
C ALA A 69 -24.70 -0.40 11.59
N LEU A 70 -24.43 -1.51 10.88
CA LEU A 70 -23.73 -1.47 9.60
C LEU A 70 -24.59 -0.86 8.49
N GLU A 71 -25.91 -1.08 8.49
CA GLU A 71 -26.85 -0.44 7.57
C GLU A 71 -26.86 1.09 7.77
N GLU A 72 -26.94 1.58 9.01
CA GLU A 72 -26.88 2.99 9.35
C GLU A 72 -25.52 3.60 8.93
N TYR A 73 -24.43 2.91 9.20
CA TYR A 73 -23.09 3.32 8.81
C TYR A 73 -22.94 3.46 7.29
N LEU A 74 -23.36 2.43 6.53
CA LEU A 74 -23.27 2.43 5.08
C LEU A 74 -24.11 3.53 4.43
N GLN A 75 -25.29 3.85 5.00
CA GLN A 75 -26.17 4.86 4.47
C GLN A 75 -25.71 6.29 4.72
N HIS A 76 -25.07 6.56 5.87
CA HIS A 76 -24.84 7.93 6.34
C HIS A 76 -23.37 8.34 6.46
N ARG A 77 -22.44 7.40 6.61
CA ARG A 77 -21.03 7.73 6.88
C ARG A 77 -20.06 7.17 5.84
N PHE A 78 -20.37 6.03 5.28
CA PHE A 78 -19.44 5.33 4.36
C PHE A 78 -19.20 6.12 3.07
N ILE A 79 -20.16 6.91 2.61
CA ILE A 79 -20.05 7.73 1.41
C ILE A 79 -19.05 8.88 1.60
N ASP A 80 -18.98 9.43 2.83
CA ASP A 80 -18.09 10.54 3.17
C ASP A 80 -16.62 10.12 3.33
N SER A 81 -16.38 8.82 3.45
CA SER A 81 -15.03 8.26 3.60
C SER A 81 -14.16 8.40 2.34
N ASP A 82 -14.79 8.63 1.20
CA ASP A 82 -14.13 8.75 -0.11
C ASP A 82 -14.30 10.19 -0.66
N SER A 83 -13.71 11.16 0.03
CA SER A 83 -13.66 12.54 -0.48
C SER A 83 -12.79 12.57 -1.75
N VAL A 84 -13.41 12.95 -2.86
CA VAL A 84 -12.73 13.16 -4.15
C VAL A 84 -11.62 14.20 -3.93
N GLN A 85 -10.37 13.77 -3.96
CA GLN A 85 -9.27 14.71 -4.09
C GLN A 85 -9.38 15.36 -5.46
N PRO A 86 -9.25 16.70 -5.55
CA PRO A 86 -9.23 17.37 -6.84
C PRO A 86 -8.09 16.78 -7.65
N THR A 87 -8.41 16.24 -8.83
CA THR A 87 -7.41 15.84 -9.82
C THR A 87 -6.42 17.00 -9.95
N PRO A 88 -5.11 16.78 -9.83
CA PRO A 88 -4.14 17.85 -10.05
C PRO A 88 -4.47 18.51 -11.38
N ALA A 89 -4.71 19.83 -11.39
CA ALA A 89 -4.95 20.55 -12.62
C ALA A 89 -3.82 20.20 -13.57
N GLU A 90 -4.14 19.66 -14.76
CA GLU A 90 -3.15 19.39 -15.79
C GLU A 90 -2.37 20.69 -16.01
N LEU A 91 -1.18 20.76 -15.42
CA LEU A 91 -0.24 21.85 -15.69
C LEU A 91 0.06 21.75 -17.17
N ALA A 92 -0.40 22.74 -17.93
CA ALA A 92 -0.25 22.79 -19.38
C ALA A 92 1.19 22.49 -19.74
N ALA A 93 1.41 21.40 -20.45
CA ALA A 93 2.73 20.99 -20.89
C ALA A 93 3.31 22.14 -21.73
N HIS A 94 4.34 22.81 -21.22
CA HIS A 94 5.04 23.80 -22.02
C HIS A 94 5.82 23.07 -23.11
N PRO A 95 5.58 23.36 -24.40
CA PRO A 95 6.31 22.71 -25.47
C PRO A 95 7.80 22.99 -25.34
N LEU A 96 8.59 21.93 -25.39
CA LEU A 96 10.04 22.08 -25.35
C LEU A 96 10.52 22.99 -26.50
N PRO A 97 11.54 23.83 -26.27
CA PRO A 97 12.16 24.61 -27.34
C PRO A 97 12.61 23.72 -28.50
N ARG A 98 12.29 24.12 -29.73
CA ARG A 98 12.63 23.35 -30.95
C ARG A 98 14.11 23.02 -31.08
N SER A 99 15.00 23.83 -30.47
CA SER A 99 16.43 23.59 -30.40
C SER A 99 16.79 22.35 -29.59
N LEU A 100 16.08 22.07 -28.48
CA LEU A 100 16.31 20.89 -27.66
C LEU A 100 15.80 19.62 -28.35
N ILE A 101 14.66 19.69 -29.03
CA ILE A 101 14.08 18.55 -29.75
C ILE A 101 14.98 18.09 -30.90
N ARG A 102 15.69 19.03 -31.57
CA ARG A 102 16.60 18.73 -32.69
C ARG A 102 17.95 18.15 -32.26
N LEU A 103 18.39 18.43 -31.05
CA LEU A 103 19.74 18.08 -30.57
C LEU A 103 19.82 16.69 -29.92
N ASN A 104 18.71 16.09 -29.58
CA ASN A 104 18.74 14.82 -28.82
C ASN A 104 17.54 13.91 -29.16
N PRO A 105 17.76 12.84 -29.96
CA PRO A 105 16.71 11.88 -30.32
C PRO A 105 16.25 11.01 -29.12
N ASP A 106 17.03 10.97 -28.03
CA ASP A 106 16.77 10.18 -26.84
C ASP A 106 16.06 10.97 -25.72
N LEU A 107 15.35 12.06 -26.08
CA LEU A 107 14.56 12.84 -25.13
C LEU A 107 13.38 12.03 -24.59
N LEU A 108 13.35 11.85 -23.29
CA LEU A 108 12.19 11.33 -22.59
C LEU A 108 11.21 12.49 -22.30
N TYR A 109 9.94 12.26 -22.61
CA TYR A 109 8.86 13.20 -22.28
C TYR A 109 8.21 12.76 -20.97
N GLY A 110 8.07 13.71 -20.02
CA GLY A 110 7.41 13.49 -18.75
C GLY A 110 6.24 14.43 -18.53
N SER A 111 5.36 14.08 -17.59
CA SER A 111 4.30 14.95 -17.11
C SER A 111 4.86 15.88 -16.02
N VAL A 112 4.50 17.17 -16.09
CA VAL A 112 4.88 18.15 -15.07
C VAL A 112 3.89 18.05 -13.92
N LEU A 113 4.34 17.59 -12.76
CA LEU A 113 3.51 17.50 -11.54
C LEU A 113 3.63 18.75 -10.66
N ALA A 114 4.75 19.45 -10.72
CA ALA A 114 4.97 20.70 -10.00
C ALA A 114 5.70 21.70 -10.89
N GLY A 115 5.32 22.96 -10.83
CA GLY A 115 5.99 24.05 -11.55
C GLY A 115 7.24 24.50 -10.81
N GLY A 116 8.23 25.03 -11.56
CA GLY A 116 9.43 25.60 -10.99
C GLY A 116 10.70 25.24 -11.76
N VAL A 117 11.84 25.70 -11.24
CA VAL A 117 13.17 25.39 -11.75
C VAL A 117 14.03 24.96 -10.57
N GLY A 118 14.60 23.76 -10.66
CA GLY A 118 15.54 23.25 -9.68
C GLY A 118 16.95 23.15 -10.28
N ALA A 119 17.98 23.42 -9.47
CA ALA A 119 19.36 23.20 -9.80
C ALA A 119 20.06 22.44 -8.69
N GLY A 120 20.80 21.40 -9.06
CA GLY A 120 21.49 20.57 -8.08
C GLY A 120 22.35 19.48 -8.72
N THR A 121 22.97 18.67 -7.89
CA THR A 121 23.73 17.50 -8.34
C THR A 121 22.77 16.38 -8.72
N LEU A 122 22.92 15.80 -9.90
CA LEU A 122 22.12 14.64 -10.32
C LEU A 122 22.53 13.39 -9.53
N THR A 123 21.56 12.72 -8.93
CA THR A 123 21.76 11.46 -8.22
C THR A 123 20.70 10.46 -8.66
N LEU A 124 21.15 9.25 -9.00
CA LEU A 124 20.26 8.15 -9.33
C LEU A 124 19.90 7.39 -8.05
N TRP A 125 18.60 7.25 -7.81
CA TRP A 125 18.08 6.33 -6.80
C TRP A 125 18.02 4.93 -7.38
N GLN A 126 18.64 3.99 -6.71
CA GLN A 126 18.57 2.58 -7.08
C GLN A 126 17.60 1.86 -6.15
N SER A 127 16.61 1.20 -6.75
CA SER A 127 15.69 0.33 -6.01
C SER A 127 16.44 -0.85 -5.39
N ASP A 128 15.93 -1.35 -4.28
CA ASP A 128 16.53 -2.45 -3.56
C ASP A 128 16.51 -3.75 -4.38
N ASN A 129 17.60 -4.50 -4.30
CA ASN A 129 17.66 -5.82 -4.90
C ASN A 129 16.99 -6.85 -3.99
N LEU A 130 15.69 -7.08 -4.19
CA LEU A 130 14.88 -8.02 -3.40
C LEU A 130 15.32 -9.49 -3.59
N GLU A 131 15.99 -9.83 -4.69
CA GLU A 131 16.46 -11.20 -4.95
C GLU A 131 17.46 -11.70 -3.89
N SER A 132 18.19 -10.78 -3.27
CA SER A 132 19.10 -11.12 -2.17
C SER A 132 18.38 -11.68 -0.94
N TYR A 133 17.13 -11.27 -0.69
CA TYR A 133 16.28 -11.80 0.39
C TYR A 133 15.60 -13.10 -0.02
N ARG A 134 15.24 -13.26 -1.29
CA ARG A 134 14.64 -14.48 -1.83
C ARG A 134 15.56 -15.69 -1.68
N ALA A 135 16.87 -15.47 -1.75
CA ALA A 135 17.88 -16.51 -1.64
C ALA A 135 18.15 -16.99 -0.19
N ILE A 136 17.50 -16.40 0.82
CA ILE A 136 17.69 -16.81 2.23
C ILE A 136 16.99 -18.14 2.47
N ALA A 137 17.73 -19.11 2.96
CA ALA A 137 17.19 -20.43 3.27
C ALA A 137 16.17 -20.38 4.41
N ALA A 138 15.18 -21.28 4.36
CA ALA A 138 14.19 -21.44 5.42
C ALA A 138 14.83 -21.83 6.75
N SER A 139 14.33 -21.31 7.84
CA SER A 139 14.77 -21.53 9.21
C SER A 139 13.61 -21.87 10.12
N ALA A 140 13.85 -22.69 11.15
CA ALA A 140 12.86 -22.98 12.18
C ALA A 140 12.41 -21.74 12.97
N GLU A 141 13.21 -20.66 12.94
CA GLU A 141 12.95 -19.40 13.62
C GLU A 141 12.13 -18.41 12.78
N ASP A 142 11.83 -18.74 11.52
CA ASP A 142 11.22 -17.79 10.58
C ASP A 142 9.85 -17.26 11.06
N ASN A 143 9.02 -18.07 11.71
CA ASN A 143 7.77 -17.61 12.30
C ASN A 143 7.98 -16.60 13.41
N THR A 144 8.89 -16.87 14.35
CA THR A 144 9.20 -15.95 15.45
C THR A 144 9.81 -14.65 14.91
N ARG A 145 10.65 -14.75 13.89
CA ARG A 145 11.26 -13.62 13.22
C ARG A 145 10.21 -12.75 12.51
N LEU A 146 9.24 -13.36 11.83
CA LEU A 146 8.12 -12.66 11.20
C LEU A 146 7.30 -11.88 12.25
N GLU A 147 6.90 -12.54 13.34
CA GLU A 147 6.12 -11.90 14.42
C GLU A 147 6.87 -10.72 15.04
N HIS A 148 8.15 -10.89 15.34
CA HIS A 148 8.98 -9.81 15.88
C HIS A 148 9.11 -8.64 14.89
N SER A 149 9.32 -8.92 13.62
CA SER A 149 9.47 -7.89 12.58
C SER A 149 8.17 -7.12 12.34
N LEU A 150 7.01 -7.80 12.33
CA LEU A 150 5.70 -7.16 12.22
C LEU A 150 5.41 -6.26 13.44
N ALA A 151 5.70 -6.74 14.64
CA ALA A 151 5.53 -5.94 15.86
C ALA A 151 6.43 -4.69 15.85
N THR A 152 7.69 -4.85 15.44
CA THR A 152 8.64 -3.73 15.32
C THR A 152 8.18 -2.71 14.27
N LEU A 153 7.70 -3.17 13.11
CA LEU A 153 7.18 -2.29 12.05
C LEU A 153 5.94 -1.53 12.55
N ALA A 154 5.01 -2.22 13.24
CA ALA A 154 3.83 -1.59 13.82
C ALA A 154 4.18 -0.51 14.83
N GLU A 155 5.18 -0.74 15.68
CA GLU A 155 5.65 0.25 16.65
C GLU A 155 6.27 1.47 15.97
N GLN A 156 7.10 1.27 14.95
CA GLN A 156 7.71 2.36 14.17
C GLN A 156 6.63 3.20 13.46
N LEU A 157 5.65 2.57 12.83
CA LEU A 157 4.54 3.28 12.18
C LEU A 157 3.68 4.05 13.20
N ASN A 158 3.39 3.47 14.36
CA ASN A 158 2.67 4.15 15.43
C ASN A 158 3.44 5.36 15.98
N GLN A 159 4.78 5.29 16.08
CA GLN A 159 5.60 6.42 16.46
C GLN A 159 5.51 7.53 15.41
N GLN A 160 5.68 7.20 14.14
CA GLN A 160 5.58 8.17 13.04
C GLN A 160 4.20 8.83 12.96
N LEU A 161 3.11 8.09 13.24
CA LEU A 161 1.74 8.60 13.29
C LEU A 161 1.53 9.67 14.38
N ARG A 162 2.30 9.63 15.48
CA ARG A 162 2.23 10.65 16.54
C ARG A 162 2.94 11.95 16.17
N GLU A 163 3.91 11.87 15.25
CA GLU A 163 4.79 12.97 14.87
C GLU A 163 4.32 13.69 13.59
N ARG A 164 3.35 13.12 12.88
CA ARG A 164 2.91 13.61 11.57
C ARG A 164 1.42 13.88 11.52
N ASP A 165 1.04 14.84 10.66
CA ASP A 165 -0.35 15.24 10.40
C ASP A 165 -0.65 15.24 8.89
N GLY A 166 -1.93 15.43 8.53
CA GLY A 166 -2.38 15.56 7.14
C GLY A 166 -2.27 14.26 6.33
N GLU A 167 -1.88 14.38 5.06
CA GLU A 167 -1.83 13.24 4.12
C GLU A 167 -0.84 12.16 4.54
N SER A 168 0.31 12.54 5.10
CA SER A 168 1.30 11.58 5.60
C SER A 168 0.72 10.67 6.67
N LYS A 169 -0.13 11.21 7.56
CA LYS A 169 -0.83 10.43 8.57
C LYS A 169 -1.79 9.41 7.97
N THR A 170 -2.50 9.80 6.91
CA THR A 170 -3.43 8.91 6.21
C THR A 170 -2.70 7.71 5.58
N ILE A 171 -1.56 7.96 4.93
CA ILE A 171 -0.72 6.90 4.34
C ILE A 171 -0.22 5.95 5.43
N LEU A 172 0.36 6.48 6.50
CA LEU A 172 0.88 5.66 7.60
C LEU A 172 -0.20 4.85 8.31
N SER A 173 -1.42 5.40 8.44
CA SER A 173 -2.57 4.67 9.01
C SER A 173 -2.99 3.49 8.13
N ALA A 174 -2.99 3.69 6.81
CA ALA A 174 -3.26 2.62 5.85
C ALA A 174 -2.19 1.52 5.92
N HIS A 175 -0.91 1.88 6.01
CA HIS A 175 0.20 0.93 6.18
C HIS A 175 0.04 0.13 7.48
N LEU A 176 -0.25 0.81 8.60
CA LEU A 176 -0.47 0.14 9.88
C LEU A 176 -1.62 -0.87 9.81
N SER A 177 -2.73 -0.48 9.17
CA SER A 177 -3.88 -1.36 8.98
C SER A 177 -3.54 -2.61 8.17
N LEU A 178 -2.72 -2.48 7.13
CA LEU A 178 -2.31 -3.60 6.28
C LEU A 178 -1.44 -4.61 7.03
N ILE A 179 -0.46 -4.15 7.83
CA ILE A 179 0.41 -5.07 8.58
C ILE A 179 -0.27 -5.70 9.79
N GLN A 180 -1.32 -5.07 10.33
CA GLN A 180 -2.15 -5.61 11.40
C GLN A 180 -3.27 -6.51 10.88
N ASP A 181 -3.40 -6.66 9.57
CA ASP A 181 -4.35 -7.56 8.96
C ASP A 181 -3.89 -9.01 9.10
N ASP A 182 -4.72 -9.85 9.73
CA ASP A 182 -4.42 -11.27 9.95
C ASP A 182 -4.16 -12.01 8.63
N GLU A 183 -4.80 -11.59 7.53
CA GLU A 183 -4.60 -12.19 6.22
C GLU A 183 -3.20 -11.90 5.67
N PHE A 184 -2.63 -10.71 5.93
CA PHE A 184 -1.28 -10.37 5.47
C PHE A 184 -0.25 -11.34 6.07
N ALA A 185 -0.21 -11.47 7.38
CA ALA A 185 0.69 -12.39 8.07
C ALA A 185 0.34 -13.86 7.78
N GLY A 186 -0.96 -14.17 7.71
CA GLY A 186 -1.48 -15.51 7.40
C GLY A 186 -1.05 -16.00 6.03
N ASN A 187 -1.09 -15.16 5.01
CA ASN A 187 -0.63 -15.49 3.66
C ASN A 187 0.87 -15.78 3.63
N ILE A 188 1.71 -14.99 4.31
CA ILE A 188 3.15 -15.23 4.40
C ILE A 188 3.41 -16.60 5.07
N ARG A 189 2.75 -16.88 6.21
CA ARG A 189 2.88 -18.19 6.90
C ARG A 189 2.42 -19.35 6.01
N ARG A 190 1.33 -19.18 5.28
CA ARG A 190 0.82 -20.19 4.36
C ARG A 190 1.84 -20.49 3.24
N LEU A 191 2.44 -19.47 2.64
CA LEU A 191 3.47 -19.62 1.61
C LEU A 191 4.71 -20.35 2.15
N MET A 192 5.14 -20.03 3.38
CA MET A 192 6.25 -20.77 4.02
C MET A 192 5.92 -22.24 4.21
N LEU A 193 4.69 -22.58 4.62
CA LEU A 193 4.28 -23.95 4.91
C LEU A 193 3.99 -24.75 3.65
N GLU A 194 3.19 -24.20 2.71
CA GLU A 194 2.72 -24.95 1.53
C GLU A 194 3.78 -25.04 0.42
N GLN A 195 4.60 -24.00 0.27
CA GLN A 195 5.61 -23.92 -0.77
C GLN A 195 7.05 -24.13 -0.25
N HIS A 196 7.19 -24.38 1.05
CA HIS A 196 8.50 -24.57 1.71
C HIS A 196 9.48 -23.41 1.48
N LEU A 197 8.95 -22.19 1.41
CA LEU A 197 9.74 -20.98 1.20
C LEU A 197 10.39 -20.53 2.51
N GLY A 198 11.62 -19.98 2.42
CA GLY A 198 12.18 -19.18 3.50
C GLY A 198 11.41 -17.87 3.66
N LEU A 199 11.48 -17.25 4.84
CA LEU A 199 10.70 -16.05 5.17
C LEU A 199 10.88 -14.91 4.14
N GLY A 200 12.10 -14.65 3.66
CA GLY A 200 12.35 -13.62 2.67
C GLY A 200 11.63 -13.89 1.34
N ALA A 201 11.70 -15.12 0.85
CA ALA A 201 10.97 -15.53 -0.35
C ALA A 201 9.45 -15.48 -0.16
N ALA A 202 8.94 -15.84 1.01
CA ALA A 202 7.51 -15.80 1.32
C ALA A 202 6.96 -14.37 1.40
N ILE A 203 7.71 -13.42 1.98
CA ILE A 203 7.33 -12.00 1.99
C ILE A 203 7.26 -11.46 0.56
N ILE A 204 8.26 -11.74 -0.27
CA ILE A 204 8.31 -11.27 -1.66
C ILE A 204 7.17 -11.93 -2.48
N ALA A 205 6.94 -13.22 -2.34
CA ALA A 205 5.87 -13.92 -3.04
C ALA A 205 4.47 -13.39 -2.65
N ASN A 206 4.26 -13.08 -1.36
CA ASN A 206 3.02 -12.43 -0.92
C ASN A 206 2.85 -11.04 -1.52
N MET A 207 3.91 -10.23 -1.54
CA MET A 207 3.93 -8.92 -2.18
C MET A 207 3.53 -9.02 -3.67
N GLU A 208 4.18 -9.91 -4.42
CA GLU A 208 3.90 -10.14 -5.85
C GLU A 208 2.44 -10.56 -6.07
N LEU A 209 1.95 -11.53 -5.30
CA LEU A 209 0.59 -12.03 -5.39
C LEU A 209 -0.45 -10.91 -5.17
N VAL A 210 -0.25 -10.04 -4.18
CA VAL A 210 -1.14 -8.92 -3.88
C VAL A 210 -1.04 -7.84 -4.95
N CYS A 211 0.18 -7.49 -5.38
CA CYS A 211 0.42 -6.51 -6.45
C CYS A 211 -0.22 -6.95 -7.77
N ASP A 212 -0.13 -8.23 -8.14
CA ASP A 212 -0.75 -8.78 -9.34
C ASP A 212 -2.28 -8.68 -9.28
N LYS A 213 -2.88 -9.03 -8.14
CA LYS A 213 -4.33 -8.88 -7.93
C LYS A 213 -4.79 -7.42 -8.07
N LEU A 214 -4.07 -6.48 -7.46
CA LEU A 214 -4.38 -5.05 -7.54
C LEU A 214 -4.21 -4.52 -8.97
N SER A 215 -3.14 -4.92 -9.66
CA SER A 215 -2.87 -4.51 -11.04
C SER A 215 -3.91 -5.05 -12.03
N ALA A 216 -4.41 -6.26 -11.80
CA ALA A 216 -5.43 -6.90 -12.63
C ALA A 216 -6.85 -6.33 -12.42
N SER A 217 -7.06 -5.51 -11.38
CA SER A 217 -8.40 -5.01 -11.00
C SER A 217 -9.04 -4.08 -12.02
N GLY A 218 -8.27 -3.51 -12.96
CA GLY A 218 -8.75 -2.56 -13.97
C GLY A 218 -8.97 -1.13 -13.43
N SER A 219 -8.67 -0.87 -12.17
CA SER A 219 -8.76 0.46 -11.53
C SER A 219 -7.38 1.10 -11.44
N ASP A 220 -7.21 2.30 -12.00
CA ASP A 220 -5.97 3.06 -11.88
C ASP A 220 -5.65 3.36 -10.42
N TYR A 221 -6.67 3.65 -9.63
CA TYR A 221 -6.54 3.90 -8.20
C TYR A 221 -6.03 2.68 -7.40
N LEU A 222 -6.49 1.46 -7.72
CA LEU A 222 -5.98 0.25 -7.06
C LEU A 222 -4.55 -0.08 -7.52
N ARG A 223 -4.18 0.30 -8.75
CA ARG A 223 -2.79 0.19 -9.22
C ARG A 223 -1.84 1.12 -8.45
N GLU A 224 -2.30 2.31 -8.05
CA GLU A 224 -1.50 3.21 -7.21
C GLU A 224 -1.17 2.58 -5.84
N ARG A 225 -2.02 1.65 -5.34
CA ARG A 225 -1.79 0.95 -4.07
C ARG A 225 -0.73 -0.16 -4.14
N VAL A 226 -0.31 -0.53 -5.34
CA VAL A 226 0.82 -1.45 -5.53
C VAL A 226 2.08 -0.91 -4.84
N SER A 227 2.30 0.41 -4.88
CA SER A 227 3.43 1.06 -4.21
C SER A 227 3.36 0.92 -2.68
N ASP A 228 2.17 0.99 -2.08
CA ASP A 228 1.99 0.82 -0.63
C ASP A 228 2.34 -0.61 -0.18
N ILE A 229 1.88 -1.62 -0.93
CA ILE A 229 2.18 -3.03 -0.63
C ILE A 229 3.68 -3.31 -0.78
N ARG A 230 4.30 -2.78 -1.81
CA ARG A 230 5.75 -2.88 -2.03
C ARG A 230 6.51 -2.23 -0.87
N ASP A 231 6.13 -1.02 -0.50
CA ASP A 231 6.75 -0.26 0.58
C ASP A 231 6.73 -1.01 1.90
N ILE A 232 5.56 -1.52 2.31
CA ILE A 232 5.41 -2.30 3.54
C ILE A 232 6.27 -3.56 3.51
N SER A 233 6.28 -4.27 2.38
CA SER A 233 7.05 -5.50 2.23
C SER A 233 8.55 -5.24 2.27
N GLU A 234 9.04 -4.17 1.65
CA GLU A 234 10.44 -3.74 1.71
C GLU A 234 10.84 -3.34 3.14
N GLN A 235 10.01 -2.56 3.83
CA GLN A 235 10.24 -2.20 5.23
C GLN A 235 10.33 -3.45 6.12
N LEU A 236 9.43 -4.41 5.92
CA LEU A 236 9.44 -5.67 6.67
C LEU A 236 10.73 -6.46 6.42
N LEU A 237 11.19 -6.55 5.17
CA LEU A 237 12.48 -7.18 4.81
C LEU A 237 13.66 -6.47 5.48
N HIS A 238 13.68 -5.14 5.50
CA HIS A 238 14.75 -4.34 6.10
C HIS A 238 14.79 -4.47 7.62
N ILE A 239 13.65 -4.62 8.28
CA ILE A 239 13.57 -4.87 9.73
C ILE A 239 14.03 -6.28 10.05
N THR A 240 13.63 -7.24 9.21
CA THR A 240 13.98 -8.66 9.41
C THR A 240 15.47 -8.93 9.20
N TRP A 241 16.11 -8.22 8.25
CA TRP A 241 17.55 -8.32 7.95
C TRP A 241 18.19 -6.95 7.81
N PRO A 242 18.42 -6.22 8.91
CA PRO A 242 18.96 -4.86 8.88
C PRO A 242 20.37 -4.77 8.28
N GLU A 243 21.14 -5.87 8.35
CA GLU A 243 22.47 -5.96 7.75
C GLU A 243 22.47 -5.98 6.21
N ARG A 244 21.32 -6.32 5.60
CA ARG A 244 21.14 -6.35 4.13
C ARG A 244 20.52 -5.07 3.59
N ARG A 245 20.08 -4.18 4.47
CA ARG A 245 19.53 -2.89 4.07
C ARG A 245 20.57 -2.11 3.25
N PRO A 246 20.21 -1.63 2.06
CA PRO A 246 21.11 -0.79 1.28
C PRO A 246 21.60 0.39 2.12
N ARG A 247 22.89 0.62 2.13
CA ARG A 247 23.49 1.76 2.83
C ARG A 247 23.27 3.09 2.11
N ASN A 248 22.35 3.13 1.16
CA ASN A 248 21.98 4.31 0.38
C ASN A 248 21.08 5.28 1.17
N ALA A 249 21.38 5.53 2.43
CA ALA A 249 20.89 6.76 3.05
C ALA A 249 21.49 7.91 2.25
N LEU A 250 20.71 8.46 1.32
CA LEU A 250 21.06 9.68 0.61
C LEU A 250 21.14 10.79 1.67
N VAL A 251 22.34 11.05 2.13
CA VAL A 251 22.62 12.25 2.92
C VAL A 251 22.69 13.39 1.91
N LEU A 252 21.55 14.06 1.73
CA LEU A 252 21.42 15.19 0.82
C LEU A 252 22.06 16.45 1.45
N ASN A 253 23.39 16.50 1.49
CA ASN A 253 24.14 17.65 2.05
C ASN A 253 24.25 18.84 1.07
N LYS A 254 23.66 18.70 -0.12
CA LYS A 254 23.71 19.71 -1.21
C LYS A 254 22.38 19.67 -1.97
N PRO A 255 21.99 20.76 -2.62
CA PRO A 255 20.87 20.74 -3.55
C PRO A 255 21.05 19.59 -4.56
N THR A 256 20.09 18.66 -4.60
CA THR A 256 20.18 17.42 -5.37
C THR A 256 18.94 17.27 -6.26
N ILE A 257 19.16 16.89 -7.51
CA ILE A 257 18.10 16.40 -8.40
C ILE A 257 18.12 14.89 -8.33
N LEU A 258 17.08 14.32 -7.68
CA LEU A 258 16.94 12.88 -7.56
C LEU A 258 16.22 12.33 -8.80
N VAL A 259 16.81 11.32 -9.42
CA VAL A 259 16.19 10.55 -10.50
C VAL A 259 15.95 9.13 -9.99
N ALA A 260 14.72 8.69 -10.03
CA ALA A 260 14.30 7.37 -9.62
C ALA A 260 13.39 6.76 -10.68
N GLU A 261 13.37 5.46 -10.81
CA GLU A 261 12.34 4.76 -11.57
C GLU A 261 11.00 4.87 -10.85
N ASP A 262 11.02 4.67 -9.53
CA ASP A 262 9.90 4.87 -8.62
C ASP A 262 10.43 5.18 -7.21
N LEU A 263 9.60 5.82 -6.38
CA LEU A 263 9.85 6.06 -4.96
C LEU A 263 8.66 5.59 -4.16
N THR A 264 8.90 4.71 -3.21
CA THR A 264 7.84 4.32 -2.27
C THR A 264 7.51 5.47 -1.31
N PRO A 265 6.30 5.47 -0.71
CA PRO A 265 5.90 6.53 0.22
C PRO A 265 6.88 6.72 1.38
N SER A 266 7.39 5.64 1.98
CA SER A 266 8.34 5.74 3.09
C SER A 266 9.71 6.25 2.65
N GLN A 267 10.16 5.88 1.45
CA GLN A 267 11.39 6.41 0.87
C GLN A 267 11.27 7.92 0.67
N PHE A 268 10.16 8.39 0.07
CA PHE A 268 9.89 9.81 -0.11
C PHE A 268 9.83 10.56 1.23
N LEU A 269 9.11 10.02 2.22
CA LEU A 269 8.98 10.61 3.55
C LEU A 269 10.31 10.63 4.34
N SER A 270 11.28 9.79 3.98
CA SER A 270 12.61 9.75 4.57
C SER A 270 13.57 10.78 3.99
N LEU A 271 13.24 11.39 2.84
CA LEU A 271 14.04 12.45 2.25
C LEU A 271 13.94 13.73 3.10
N ASP A 272 15.07 14.30 3.45
CA ASP A 272 15.12 15.61 4.10
C ASP A 272 14.91 16.70 3.04
N LEU A 273 13.65 17.12 2.90
CA LEU A 273 13.25 18.16 1.95
C LEU A 273 13.37 19.53 2.63
N GLN A 274 14.61 20.03 2.85
CA GLN A 274 14.87 21.41 3.30
C GLN A 274 14.83 22.42 2.16
#